data_a644c70d657d00a35ca51d78d7c4ac60
#
_entry.id   a644c70d657d00a35ca51d78d7c4ac60
#
_cell.length_a   1.000
_cell.length_b   1.000
_cell.length_c   1.000
_cell.angle_alpha   90.00
_cell.angle_beta   90.00
_cell.angle_gamma   90.00
#
_symmetry.space_group_name_H-M   'P 1'
#
loop_
_entity.id
_entity.type
_entity.pdbx_description
1 polymer ?
#
loop_
_entity_poly.entity_id
_entity_poly.type
_entity_poly.pdbx_seq_one_letter_code
_entity_poly.pdbx_strand_id
1 'polypeptide(L)'
;MRVLAARWLRILLLVASVAALAAELVVISDAQIAKLAQEFGPVAKNRLTSWKEILTALRYKKMSEREKLELVNDFMNQTTFLSDLQHWGKEDYWATPIEFLSTNGGDCEDYSIAKYFTLRALGVPDEKLRITYVKELVIYNEAHMVLAYFPTPDSEPLVLDNINKTIQPASSRTDLLPVYSFNGSGLWLAKEQTGRAQSVGGSDRIGHWRDLQARLRAAS
;
A
#
# COMPACT_ATOMS: atom_id res chain seq x y z
N MET A 1 -18.32 7.60 -40.84
CA MET A 1 -17.48 6.52 -40.23
C MET A 1 -16.12 6.99 -39.72
N ARG A 2 -15.41 7.93 -40.33
CA ARG A 2 -14.05 8.40 -39.87
C ARG A 2 -14.05 9.19 -38.56
N VAL A 3 -15.10 9.88 -38.20
CA VAL A 3 -15.15 10.71 -36.97
C VAL A 3 -15.37 9.86 -35.69
N LEU A 4 -16.06 8.73 -35.77
CA LEU A 4 -16.30 7.83 -34.64
C LEU A 4 -15.02 7.09 -34.26
N ALA A 5 -14.23 6.62 -35.24
CA ALA A 5 -12.96 5.94 -34.98
C ALA A 5 -11.93 6.81 -34.24
N ALA A 6 -11.89 8.13 -34.55
CA ALA A 6 -10.98 9.07 -33.89
C ALA A 6 -11.36 9.35 -32.42
N ARG A 7 -12.65 9.28 -32.07
CA ARG A 7 -13.11 9.45 -30.67
C ARG A 7 -12.75 8.24 -29.80
N TRP A 8 -12.89 7.03 -30.30
CA TRP A 8 -12.52 5.80 -29.57
C TRP A 8 -11.00 5.70 -29.37
N LEU A 9 -10.18 6.12 -30.35
CA LEU A 9 -8.73 6.14 -30.23
C LEU A 9 -8.26 7.13 -29.16
N ARG A 10 -8.92 8.29 -29.03
CA ARG A 10 -8.60 9.28 -27.97
C ARG A 10 -9.00 8.81 -26.57
N ILE A 11 -10.12 8.08 -26.44
CA ILE A 11 -10.57 7.50 -25.17
C ILE A 11 -9.64 6.39 -24.73
N LEU A 12 -9.19 5.51 -25.64
CA LEU A 12 -8.20 4.45 -25.36
C LEU A 12 -6.83 5.02 -24.94
N LEU A 13 -6.37 6.10 -25.56
CA LEU A 13 -5.13 6.77 -25.19
C LEU A 13 -5.21 7.47 -23.82
N LEU A 14 -6.37 8.03 -23.45
CA LEU A 14 -6.60 8.64 -22.14
C LEU A 14 -6.65 7.59 -21.03
N VAL A 15 -7.29 6.43 -21.24
CA VAL A 15 -7.35 5.34 -20.26
C VAL A 15 -5.96 4.70 -20.08
N ALA A 16 -5.18 4.53 -21.15
CA ALA A 16 -3.81 4.03 -21.09
C ALA A 16 -2.88 4.99 -20.32
N SER A 17 -3.06 6.31 -20.45
CA SER A 17 -2.23 7.30 -19.75
C SER A 17 -2.51 7.35 -18.24
N VAL A 18 -3.76 7.15 -17.81
CA VAL A 18 -4.13 7.12 -16.38
C VAL A 18 -3.59 5.85 -15.70
N ALA A 19 -3.62 4.70 -16.38
CA ALA A 19 -3.04 3.46 -15.86
C ALA A 19 -1.49 3.52 -15.78
N ALA A 20 -0.84 4.19 -16.72
CA ALA A 20 0.61 4.40 -16.70
C ALA A 20 1.04 5.32 -15.54
N LEU A 21 0.26 6.38 -15.25
CA LEU A 21 0.57 7.33 -14.17
C LEU A 21 0.55 6.66 -12.78
N ALA A 22 -0.36 5.70 -12.56
CA ALA A 22 -0.43 4.97 -11.29
C ALA A 22 0.77 4.02 -11.05
N ALA A 23 1.40 3.53 -12.12
CA ALA A 23 2.59 2.68 -12.04
C ALA A 23 3.90 3.49 -11.86
N GLU A 24 3.93 4.75 -12.30
CA GLU A 24 5.10 5.63 -12.19
C GLU A 24 5.36 6.13 -10.76
N LEU A 25 4.34 6.15 -9.90
CA LEU A 25 4.41 6.75 -8.56
C LEU A 25 5.30 5.98 -7.55
N VAL A 26 5.85 4.82 -7.91
CA VAL A 26 6.60 3.97 -6.97
C VAL A 26 7.95 3.50 -7.54
N VAL A 27 8.45 4.12 -8.61
CA VAL A 27 9.77 3.77 -9.18
C VAL A 27 10.85 4.60 -8.50
N ILE A 28 11.78 3.92 -7.82
CA ILE A 28 12.99 4.55 -7.29
C ILE A 28 14.15 4.39 -8.29
N SER A 29 14.83 5.50 -8.62
CA SER A 29 16.00 5.51 -9.51
C SER A 29 17.29 5.15 -8.76
N ASP A 30 18.33 4.70 -9.50
CA ASP A 30 19.65 4.45 -8.91
C ASP A 30 20.27 5.72 -8.32
N ALA A 31 20.01 6.88 -8.91
CA ALA A 31 20.46 8.17 -8.38
C ALA A 31 19.80 8.49 -7.03
N GLN A 32 18.51 8.25 -6.89
CA GLN A 32 17.81 8.41 -5.61
C GLN A 32 18.34 7.42 -4.57
N ILE A 33 18.57 6.15 -4.93
CA ILE A 33 19.16 5.15 -4.02
C ILE A 33 20.56 5.60 -3.57
N ALA A 34 21.39 6.11 -4.49
CA ALA A 34 22.73 6.59 -4.17
C ALA A 34 22.68 7.79 -3.20
N LYS A 35 21.77 8.74 -3.42
CA LYS A 35 21.55 9.87 -2.52
C LYS A 35 21.13 9.43 -1.12
N LEU A 36 20.12 8.56 -1.04
CA LEU A 36 19.62 8.04 0.24
C LEU A 36 20.66 7.17 0.97
N ALA A 37 21.52 6.48 0.21
CA ALA A 37 22.64 5.72 0.78
C ALA A 37 23.71 6.62 1.43
N GLN A 38 23.90 7.85 0.95
CA GLN A 38 24.79 8.83 1.60
C GLN A 38 24.20 9.31 2.94
N GLU A 39 22.90 9.43 3.04
CA GLU A 39 22.18 9.92 4.22
C GLU A 39 21.96 8.81 5.26
N PHE A 40 21.47 7.63 4.81
CA PHE A 40 21.03 6.54 5.68
C PHE A 40 21.97 5.31 5.70
N GLY A 41 23.07 5.38 4.94
CA GLY A 41 24.12 4.37 4.96
C GLY A 41 23.89 3.15 4.05
N PRO A 42 24.84 2.17 4.07
CA PRO A 42 24.86 1.06 3.12
C PRO A 42 23.71 0.06 3.32
N VAL A 43 23.17 -0.06 4.52
CA VAL A 43 22.06 -0.98 4.81
C VAL A 43 20.78 -0.47 4.15
N ALA A 44 20.53 0.85 4.17
CA ALA A 44 19.44 1.48 3.44
C ALA A 44 19.59 1.27 1.92
N LYS A 45 20.81 1.43 1.38
CA LYS A 45 21.11 1.13 -0.03
C LYS A 45 20.69 -0.28 -0.42
N ASN A 46 21.11 -1.27 0.36
CA ASN A 46 20.80 -2.67 0.06
C ASN A 46 19.28 -2.93 0.07
N ARG A 47 18.57 -2.39 1.06
CA ARG A 47 17.11 -2.52 1.19
C ARG A 47 16.36 -1.87 0.02
N LEU A 48 16.72 -0.65 -0.34
CA LEU A 48 16.13 0.07 -1.47
C LEU A 48 16.46 -0.61 -2.81
N THR A 49 17.66 -1.15 -2.97
CA THR A 49 18.05 -1.90 -4.16
C THR A 49 17.23 -3.19 -4.29
N SER A 50 17.05 -3.94 -3.22
CA SER A 50 16.20 -5.14 -3.20
C SER A 50 14.74 -4.79 -3.50
N TRP A 51 14.24 -3.70 -2.94
CA TRP A 51 12.89 -3.24 -3.25
C TRP A 51 12.74 -2.81 -4.71
N LYS A 52 13.70 -2.07 -5.27
CA LYS A 52 13.73 -1.73 -6.70
C LYS A 52 13.70 -2.99 -7.58
N GLU A 53 14.44 -4.02 -7.21
CA GLU A 53 14.42 -5.29 -7.93
C GLU A 53 13.03 -5.93 -7.89
N ILE A 54 12.37 -5.95 -6.73
CA ILE A 54 10.98 -6.43 -6.60
C ILE A 54 10.07 -5.64 -7.55
N LEU A 55 10.17 -4.33 -7.60
CA LEU A 55 9.31 -3.48 -8.43
C LEU A 55 9.52 -3.68 -9.94
N THR A 56 10.75 -3.96 -10.37
CA THR A 56 11.13 -3.89 -11.79
C THR A 56 11.34 -5.25 -12.46
N ALA A 57 11.77 -6.28 -11.73
CA ALA A 57 12.09 -7.56 -12.34
C ALA A 57 10.82 -8.30 -12.81
N LEU A 58 10.84 -8.72 -14.09
CA LEU A 58 9.71 -9.39 -14.73
C LEU A 58 9.29 -10.69 -14.02
N ARG A 59 10.22 -11.38 -13.35
CA ARG A 59 9.91 -12.59 -12.59
C ARG A 59 8.86 -12.34 -11.51
N TYR A 60 8.97 -11.25 -10.76
CA TYR A 60 8.01 -10.90 -9.71
C TYR A 60 6.66 -10.46 -10.28
N LYS A 61 6.67 -9.76 -11.42
CA LYS A 61 5.42 -9.36 -12.10
C LYS A 61 4.62 -10.55 -12.64
N LYS A 62 5.30 -11.66 -12.97
CA LYS A 62 4.68 -12.88 -13.48
C LYS A 62 4.19 -13.84 -12.40
N MET A 63 4.50 -13.59 -11.13
CA MET A 63 4.00 -14.38 -10.00
C MET A 63 2.47 -14.28 -9.91
N SER A 64 1.85 -15.31 -9.35
CA SER A 64 0.45 -15.25 -8.95
C SER A 64 0.21 -14.15 -7.92
N GLU A 65 -1.03 -13.66 -7.78
CA GLU A 65 -1.34 -12.65 -6.77
C GLU A 65 -0.98 -13.14 -5.35
N ARG A 66 -1.23 -14.42 -5.04
CA ARG A 66 -0.89 -15.00 -3.74
C ARG A 66 0.61 -14.95 -3.46
N GLU A 67 1.45 -15.34 -4.40
CA GLU A 67 2.91 -15.27 -4.26
C GLU A 67 3.40 -13.83 -4.10
N LYS A 68 2.76 -12.85 -4.80
CA LYS A 68 3.07 -11.42 -4.62
C LYS A 68 2.72 -10.93 -3.21
N LEU A 69 1.56 -11.35 -2.69
CA LEU A 69 1.17 -11.01 -1.32
C LEU A 69 2.18 -11.52 -0.29
N GLU A 70 2.60 -12.77 -0.40
CA GLU A 70 3.59 -13.39 0.49
C GLU A 70 4.94 -12.68 0.38
N LEU A 71 5.47 -12.50 -0.84
CA LEU A 71 6.73 -11.80 -1.08
C LEU A 71 6.74 -10.39 -0.45
N VAL A 72 5.70 -9.60 -0.72
CA VAL A 72 5.65 -8.21 -0.25
C VAL A 72 5.42 -8.14 1.26
N ASN A 73 4.56 -8.99 1.80
CA ASN A 73 4.33 -9.07 3.24
C ASN A 73 5.61 -9.42 3.98
N ASP A 74 6.33 -10.45 3.54
CA ASP A 74 7.57 -10.89 4.18
C ASP A 74 8.68 -9.86 4.05
N PHE A 75 8.80 -9.21 2.88
CA PHE A 75 9.81 -8.17 2.67
C PHE A 75 9.57 -6.95 3.57
N MET A 76 8.35 -6.41 3.61
CA MET A 76 8.05 -5.23 4.42
C MET A 76 8.11 -5.53 5.93
N ASN A 77 7.73 -6.73 6.34
CA ASN A 77 7.75 -7.16 7.74
C ASN A 77 9.17 -7.41 8.30
N GLN A 78 10.24 -7.21 7.52
CA GLN A 78 11.62 -7.15 8.00
C GLN A 78 12.01 -5.80 8.60
N THR A 79 11.23 -4.75 8.33
CA THR A 79 11.45 -3.41 8.87
C THR A 79 11.16 -3.39 10.38
N THR A 80 11.80 -2.48 11.10
CA THR A 80 11.64 -2.34 12.55
C THR A 80 10.35 -1.55 12.85
N PHE A 81 9.53 -2.05 13.78
CA PHE A 81 8.40 -1.28 14.28
C PHE A 81 8.90 -0.13 15.18
N LEU A 82 8.54 1.09 14.85
CA LEU A 82 8.82 2.29 15.62
C LEU A 82 7.59 3.19 15.57
N SER A 83 7.16 3.70 16.72
CA SER A 83 6.07 4.67 16.72
C SER A 83 6.49 5.98 16.06
N ASP A 84 5.55 6.70 15.51
CA ASP A 84 5.76 7.98 14.85
C ASP A 84 6.48 9.00 15.74
N LEU A 85 6.10 9.08 17.00
CA LEU A 85 6.74 9.98 17.95
C LEU A 85 8.23 9.65 18.13
N GLN A 86 8.59 8.36 18.20
CA GLN A 86 9.98 7.92 18.34
C GLN A 86 10.78 8.12 17.04
N HIS A 87 10.14 7.87 15.90
CA HIS A 87 10.81 7.82 14.61
C HIS A 87 10.87 9.18 13.91
N TRP A 88 9.74 9.90 13.89
CA TRP A 88 9.57 11.16 13.18
C TRP A 88 9.47 12.40 14.08
N GLY A 89 9.32 12.21 15.41
CA GLY A 89 9.05 13.31 16.35
C GLY A 89 7.68 13.94 16.13
N LYS A 90 6.73 13.20 15.55
CA LYS A 90 5.36 13.62 15.23
C LYS A 90 4.38 12.65 15.86
N GLU A 91 3.15 13.08 16.11
CA GLU A 91 2.13 12.21 16.70
C GLU A 91 1.52 11.23 15.69
N ASP A 92 1.42 11.62 14.40
CA ASP A 92 0.85 10.83 13.32
C ASP A 92 1.50 11.28 11.99
N TYR A 93 2.30 10.40 11.38
CA TYR A 93 3.06 10.68 10.15
C TYR A 93 3.07 9.48 9.22
N TRP A 94 2.30 9.53 8.18
CA TRP A 94 2.22 8.47 7.18
C TRP A 94 3.40 8.54 6.21
N ALA A 95 4.40 7.68 6.41
CA ALA A 95 5.60 7.66 5.58
C ALA A 95 5.32 7.12 4.17
N THR A 96 6.04 7.66 3.19
CA THR A 96 6.11 7.04 1.87
C THR A 96 6.89 5.72 1.94
N PRO A 97 6.70 4.78 0.99
CA PRO A 97 7.50 3.54 0.96
C PRO A 97 9.01 3.80 0.92
N ILE A 98 9.45 4.91 0.29
CA ILE A 98 10.85 5.29 0.23
C ILE A 98 11.35 5.73 1.63
N GLU A 99 10.62 6.58 2.32
CA GLU A 99 10.94 7.02 3.69
C GLU A 99 11.01 5.82 4.64
N PHE A 100 9.97 4.99 4.65
CA PHE A 100 9.88 3.77 5.46
C PHE A 100 11.07 2.83 5.25
N LEU A 101 11.41 2.53 3.99
CA LEU A 101 12.52 1.63 3.67
C LEU A 101 13.90 2.27 3.87
N SER A 102 14.05 3.58 3.67
CA SER A 102 15.33 4.28 3.88
C SER A 102 15.72 4.29 5.35
N THR A 103 14.77 4.59 6.22
CA THR A 103 15.00 4.75 7.66
C THR A 103 14.93 3.44 8.43
N ASN A 104 14.40 2.36 7.81
CA ASN A 104 14.16 1.05 8.43
C ASN A 104 13.20 1.13 9.63
N GLY A 105 12.24 1.98 9.59
CA GLY A 105 11.32 2.18 10.69
C GLY A 105 9.98 2.73 10.26
N GLY A 106 8.96 2.45 11.06
CA GLY A 106 7.61 2.96 10.92
C GLY A 106 6.62 2.15 11.74
N ASP A 107 5.39 2.59 11.80
CA ASP A 107 4.31 1.91 12.51
C ASP A 107 3.26 1.30 11.55
N CYS A 108 2.08 0.97 12.05
CA CYS A 108 1.16 0.08 11.33
C CYS A 108 0.67 0.63 9.97
N GLU A 109 0.45 1.93 9.85
CA GLU A 109 0.08 2.56 8.61
C GLU A 109 1.19 2.53 7.57
N ASP A 110 2.44 2.74 8.00
CA ASP A 110 3.61 2.73 7.11
C ASP A 110 3.81 1.35 6.46
N TYR A 111 3.69 0.27 7.25
CA TYR A 111 3.69 -1.09 6.72
C TYR A 111 2.56 -1.31 5.71
N SER A 112 1.35 -0.89 6.04
CA SER A 112 0.17 -1.07 5.20
C SER A 112 0.28 -0.29 3.89
N ILE A 113 0.75 0.95 3.95
CA ILE A 113 1.02 1.84 2.82
C ILE A 113 2.12 1.26 1.92
N ALA A 114 3.25 0.83 2.50
CA ALA A 114 4.36 0.28 1.74
C ALA A 114 3.97 -1.02 1.02
N LYS A 115 3.22 -1.91 1.68
CA LYS A 115 2.66 -3.12 1.07
C LYS A 115 1.70 -2.77 -0.07
N TYR A 116 0.77 -1.84 0.16
CA TYR A 116 -0.21 -1.40 -0.84
C TYR A 116 0.46 -0.89 -2.12
N PHE A 117 1.35 0.09 -2.03
CA PHE A 117 2.00 0.65 -3.22
C PHE A 117 2.89 -0.35 -3.94
N THR A 118 3.59 -1.23 -3.20
CA THR A 118 4.43 -2.27 -3.80
C THR A 118 3.60 -3.30 -4.56
N LEU A 119 2.49 -3.76 -4.00
CA LEU A 119 1.56 -4.67 -4.68
C LEU A 119 0.93 -4.04 -5.92
N ARG A 120 0.56 -2.75 -5.84
CA ARG A 120 0.08 -1.98 -7.00
C ARG A 120 1.13 -1.96 -8.12
N ALA A 121 2.38 -1.69 -7.79
CA ALA A 121 3.49 -1.68 -8.76
C ALA A 121 3.77 -3.06 -9.37
N LEU A 122 3.48 -4.15 -8.63
CA LEU A 122 3.53 -5.52 -9.13
C LEU A 122 2.31 -5.91 -9.99
N GLY A 123 1.37 -4.98 -10.19
CA GLY A 123 0.20 -5.17 -11.05
C GLY A 123 -1.01 -5.78 -10.34
N VAL A 124 -1.06 -5.80 -9.01
CA VAL A 124 -2.30 -6.14 -8.29
C VAL A 124 -3.28 -4.97 -8.45
N PRO A 125 -4.51 -5.21 -8.93
CA PRO A 125 -5.51 -4.17 -9.17
C PRO A 125 -5.88 -3.38 -7.91
N ASP A 126 -6.15 -2.07 -8.06
CA ASP A 126 -6.51 -1.19 -6.94
C ASP A 126 -7.76 -1.66 -6.20
N GLU A 127 -8.76 -2.08 -6.92
CA GLU A 127 -10.04 -2.56 -6.41
C GLU A 127 -9.91 -3.80 -5.52
N LYS A 128 -8.79 -4.54 -5.60
CA LYS A 128 -8.49 -5.70 -4.77
C LYS A 128 -7.77 -5.36 -3.47
N LEU A 129 -7.29 -4.13 -3.30
CA LEU A 129 -6.49 -3.73 -2.16
C LEU A 129 -7.19 -2.62 -1.37
N ARG A 130 -7.24 -2.77 -0.04
CA ARG A 130 -7.74 -1.72 0.86
C ARG A 130 -6.87 -1.63 2.10
N ILE A 131 -6.33 -0.46 2.39
CA ILE A 131 -5.76 -0.14 3.69
C ILE A 131 -6.94 -0.03 4.64
N THR A 132 -6.93 -0.81 5.71
CA THR A 132 -8.08 -0.97 6.61
C THR A 132 -7.68 -0.55 8.02
N TYR A 133 -8.36 0.48 8.52
CA TYR A 133 -8.30 0.88 9.92
C TYR A 133 -9.15 -0.08 10.74
N VAL A 134 -8.53 -0.68 11.74
CA VAL A 134 -9.15 -1.65 12.64
C VAL A 134 -8.91 -1.24 14.09
N LYS A 135 -9.73 -1.75 15.00
CA LYS A 135 -9.37 -1.82 16.42
C LYS A 135 -8.76 -3.20 16.67
N GLU A 136 -7.51 -3.24 17.15
CA GLU A 136 -6.89 -4.44 17.65
C GLU A 136 -7.39 -4.70 19.09
N LEU A 137 -7.85 -5.90 19.40
CA LEU A 137 -8.64 -6.20 20.61
C LEU A 137 -7.89 -6.97 21.69
N VAL A 138 -6.73 -7.58 21.36
CA VAL A 138 -6.10 -8.61 22.20
C VAL A 138 -4.77 -8.16 22.80
N ILE A 139 -3.89 -7.59 21.99
CA ILE A 139 -2.50 -7.27 22.42
C ILE A 139 -2.43 -5.86 23.00
N TYR A 140 -2.89 -4.88 22.23
CA TYR A 140 -2.78 -3.45 22.59
C TYR A 140 -4.11 -2.80 22.92
N ASN A 141 -5.22 -3.35 22.42
CA ASN A 141 -6.58 -2.81 22.49
C ASN A 141 -6.66 -1.36 21.95
N GLU A 142 -5.91 -1.10 20.90
CA GLU A 142 -5.72 0.23 20.29
C GLU A 142 -6.07 0.25 18.81
N ALA A 143 -6.00 1.44 18.24
CA ALA A 143 -6.10 1.64 16.80
C ALA A 143 -4.95 0.93 16.07
N HIS A 144 -5.26 0.30 14.93
CA HIS A 144 -4.29 -0.41 14.12
C HIS A 144 -4.65 -0.31 12.64
N MET A 145 -3.66 -0.46 11.76
CA MET A 145 -3.86 -0.54 10.31
C MET A 145 -3.29 -1.81 9.74
N VAL A 146 -4.06 -2.40 8.82
CA VAL A 146 -3.68 -3.59 8.05
C VAL A 146 -4.00 -3.39 6.57
N LEU A 147 -3.36 -4.18 5.71
CA LEU A 147 -3.75 -4.26 4.31
C LEU A 147 -4.67 -5.45 4.09
N ALA A 148 -5.86 -5.21 3.56
CA ALA A 148 -6.82 -6.23 3.16
C ALA A 148 -6.75 -6.44 1.64
N TYR A 149 -6.62 -7.70 1.21
CA TYR A 149 -6.66 -8.11 -0.18
C TYR A 149 -7.93 -8.91 -0.47
N PHE A 150 -8.70 -8.48 -1.47
CA PHE A 150 -9.95 -9.11 -1.92
C PHE A 150 -9.70 -9.82 -3.26
N PRO A 151 -9.70 -11.17 -3.32
CA PRO A 151 -9.58 -11.91 -4.59
C PRO A 151 -10.64 -11.48 -5.61
N THR A 152 -11.87 -11.26 -5.15
CA THR A 152 -13.00 -10.67 -5.88
C THR A 152 -13.70 -9.64 -5.00
N PRO A 153 -14.50 -8.70 -5.55
CA PRO A 153 -15.13 -7.64 -4.77
C PRO A 153 -16.01 -8.12 -3.58
N ASP A 154 -16.60 -9.31 -3.73
CA ASP A 154 -17.51 -9.90 -2.73
C ASP A 154 -16.87 -11.03 -1.92
N SER A 155 -15.58 -11.34 -2.16
CA SER A 155 -14.89 -12.39 -1.42
C SER A 155 -14.46 -11.91 -0.03
N GLU A 156 -14.29 -12.88 0.85
CA GLU A 156 -13.60 -12.66 2.13
C GLU A 156 -12.16 -12.19 1.87
N PRO A 157 -11.70 -11.09 2.49
CA PRO A 157 -10.35 -10.63 2.29
C PRO A 157 -9.31 -11.47 3.05
N LEU A 158 -8.10 -11.49 2.50
CA LEU A 158 -6.88 -11.89 3.20
C LEU A 158 -6.27 -10.66 3.88
N VAL A 159 -5.83 -10.82 5.12
CA VAL A 159 -5.23 -9.76 5.93
C VAL A 159 -3.71 -9.90 5.92
N LEU A 160 -3.03 -8.83 5.52
CA LEU A 160 -1.58 -8.66 5.61
C LEU A 160 -1.27 -7.68 6.74
N ASP A 161 -0.55 -8.13 7.74
CA ASP A 161 -0.34 -7.41 8.98
C ASP A 161 1.16 -7.38 9.35
N ASN A 162 1.56 -6.44 10.20
CA ASN A 162 2.91 -6.37 10.77
C ASN A 162 3.00 -7.01 12.16
N ILE A 163 1.89 -7.10 12.91
CA ILE A 163 1.81 -7.77 14.21
C ILE A 163 1.71 -9.28 13.99
N ASN A 164 0.63 -9.77 13.37
CA ASN A 164 0.51 -11.15 12.93
C ASN A 164 0.99 -11.27 11.49
N LYS A 165 2.25 -11.67 11.31
CA LYS A 165 2.91 -11.73 10.01
C LYS A 165 2.36 -12.79 9.05
N THR A 166 1.54 -13.72 9.54
CA THR A 166 0.91 -14.75 8.71
C THR A 166 -0.31 -14.19 7.98
N ILE A 167 -0.34 -14.32 6.65
CA ILE A 167 -1.50 -13.90 5.85
C ILE A 167 -2.66 -14.86 6.11
N GLN A 168 -3.76 -14.34 6.67
CA GLN A 168 -4.93 -15.11 7.07
C GLN A 168 -6.23 -14.51 6.53
N PRO A 169 -7.29 -15.32 6.35
CA PRO A 169 -8.63 -14.81 6.09
C PRO A 169 -9.14 -13.91 7.23
N ALA A 170 -9.94 -12.91 6.90
CA ALA A 170 -10.48 -11.97 7.90
C ALA A 170 -11.29 -12.67 9.00
N SER A 171 -12.03 -13.73 8.67
CA SER A 171 -12.78 -14.54 9.66
C SER A 171 -11.90 -15.21 10.71
N SER A 172 -10.63 -15.46 10.40
CA SER A 172 -9.63 -16.02 11.33
C SER A 172 -8.98 -14.93 12.21
N ARG A 173 -9.20 -13.65 11.90
CA ARG A 173 -8.65 -12.49 12.63
C ARG A 173 -9.72 -11.90 13.56
N THR A 174 -10.13 -12.71 14.54
CA THR A 174 -11.12 -12.30 15.57
C THR A 174 -10.56 -11.25 16.54
N ASP A 175 -9.25 -11.02 16.49
CA ASP A 175 -8.51 -9.95 17.18
C ASP A 175 -8.71 -8.58 16.55
N LEU A 176 -9.25 -8.49 15.33
CA LEU A 176 -9.40 -7.24 14.58
C LEU A 176 -10.87 -6.87 14.36
N LEU A 177 -11.25 -5.66 14.75
CA LEU A 177 -12.57 -5.09 14.47
C LEU A 177 -12.44 -3.99 13.40
N PRO A 178 -12.91 -4.21 12.16
CA PRO A 178 -12.83 -3.20 11.10
C PRO A 178 -13.70 -1.98 11.41
N VAL A 179 -13.16 -0.78 11.12
CA VAL A 179 -13.85 0.51 11.28
C VAL A 179 -14.12 1.15 9.91
N TYR A 180 -13.07 1.38 9.14
CA TYR A 180 -13.17 1.86 7.75
C TYR A 180 -12.00 1.33 6.92
N SER A 181 -12.13 1.39 5.60
CA SER A 181 -11.05 1.05 4.68
C SER A 181 -11.00 2.03 3.51
N PHE A 182 -9.85 2.15 2.86
CA PHE A 182 -9.66 3.04 1.73
C PHE A 182 -8.55 2.50 0.80
N ASN A 183 -8.52 3.05 -0.42
CA ASN A 183 -7.45 2.85 -1.39
C ASN A 183 -7.32 4.10 -2.30
N GLY A 184 -6.67 3.99 -3.45
CA GLY A 184 -6.52 5.08 -4.39
C GLY A 184 -7.83 5.64 -4.94
N SER A 185 -8.90 4.84 -4.96
CA SER A 185 -10.16 5.16 -5.64
C SER A 185 -11.34 5.41 -4.71
N GLY A 186 -11.30 4.98 -3.44
CA GLY A 186 -12.47 5.07 -2.58
C GLY A 186 -12.22 4.96 -1.09
N LEU A 187 -13.28 5.26 -0.35
CA LEU A 187 -13.38 5.15 1.11
C LEU A 187 -14.66 4.38 1.45
N TRP A 188 -14.56 3.40 2.34
CA TRP A 188 -15.66 2.54 2.78
C TRP A 188 -15.72 2.47 4.29
N LEU A 189 -16.93 2.57 4.86
CA LEU A 189 -17.18 2.26 6.27
C LEU A 189 -17.50 0.77 6.42
N ALA A 190 -16.98 0.15 7.47
CA ALA A 190 -17.40 -1.19 7.85
C ALA A 190 -18.86 -1.17 8.34
N LYS A 191 -19.69 -2.12 7.89
CA LYS A 191 -21.02 -2.35 8.48
C LYS A 191 -20.89 -3.43 9.53
N GLU A 192 -21.22 -3.07 10.76
CA GLU A 192 -21.06 -3.90 11.96
C GLU A 192 -21.72 -5.31 11.91
N GLN A 193 -22.67 -5.55 11.03
CA GLN A 193 -23.43 -6.82 11.05
C GLN A 193 -23.54 -7.55 9.71
N THR A 194 -23.12 -6.99 8.59
CA THR A 194 -23.38 -7.62 7.28
C THR A 194 -22.11 -7.92 6.47
N GLY A 195 -20.94 -7.57 6.98
CA GLY A 195 -19.65 -7.77 6.28
C GLY A 195 -19.49 -6.97 4.98
N ARG A 196 -20.50 -6.21 4.55
CA ARG A 196 -20.44 -5.37 3.34
C ARG A 196 -20.07 -3.94 3.71
N ALA A 197 -18.91 -3.50 3.26
CA ALA A 197 -18.47 -2.14 3.42
C ALA A 197 -19.35 -1.18 2.57
N GLN A 198 -19.78 -0.07 3.17
CA GLN A 198 -20.53 0.97 2.46
C GLN A 198 -19.58 2.03 1.92
N SER A 199 -19.58 2.24 0.60
CA SER A 199 -18.84 3.37 0.01
C SER A 199 -19.40 4.70 0.50
N VAL A 200 -18.50 5.59 0.97
CA VAL A 200 -18.86 6.92 1.49
C VAL A 200 -18.14 8.05 0.75
N GLY A 201 -17.48 7.75 -0.38
CA GLY A 201 -16.84 8.74 -1.24
C GLY A 201 -15.38 8.41 -1.58
N GLY A 202 -14.63 9.44 -1.96
CA GLY A 202 -13.22 9.33 -2.28
C GLY A 202 -12.32 9.33 -1.04
N SER A 203 -11.16 8.71 -1.17
CA SER A 203 -10.12 8.65 -0.12
C SER A 203 -9.40 9.99 0.10
N ASP A 204 -9.58 10.97 -0.79
CA ASP A 204 -9.11 12.36 -0.66
C ASP A 204 -9.66 13.09 0.57
N ARG A 205 -10.70 12.53 1.20
CA ARG A 205 -11.26 13.01 2.47
C ARG A 205 -10.35 12.69 3.67
N ILE A 206 -9.40 11.75 3.54
CA ILE A 206 -8.40 11.41 4.55
C ILE A 206 -7.20 12.34 4.35
N GLY A 207 -6.95 13.25 5.31
CA GLY A 207 -5.90 14.27 5.22
C GLY A 207 -4.52 13.67 5.01
N HIS A 208 -4.13 12.73 5.87
CA HIS A 208 -2.82 12.06 5.81
C HIS A 208 -2.61 11.31 4.48
N TRP A 209 -3.64 10.65 3.94
CA TRP A 209 -3.57 9.99 2.63
C TRP A 209 -3.33 10.98 1.50
N ARG A 210 -4.02 12.12 1.51
CA ARG A 210 -3.82 13.18 0.52
C ARG A 210 -2.42 13.78 0.57
N ASP A 211 -1.90 14.03 1.78
CA ASP A 211 -0.56 14.57 1.99
C ASP A 211 0.53 13.57 1.56
N LEU A 212 0.35 12.28 1.89
CA LEU A 212 1.20 11.19 1.41
C LEU A 212 1.24 11.15 -0.12
N GLN A 213 0.08 11.18 -0.78
CA GLN A 213 0.01 11.17 -2.24
C GLN A 213 0.67 12.41 -2.87
N ALA A 214 0.58 13.58 -2.23
CA ALA A 214 1.28 14.78 -2.68
C ALA A 214 2.80 14.61 -2.61
N ARG A 215 3.33 14.04 -1.53
CA ARG A 215 4.77 13.74 -1.39
C ARG A 215 5.26 12.68 -2.38
N LEU A 216 4.48 11.65 -2.64
CA LEU A 216 4.80 10.65 -3.67
C LEU A 216 4.94 11.28 -5.06
N ARG A 217 4.00 12.16 -5.45
CA ARG A 217 4.08 12.89 -6.73
C ARG A 217 5.26 13.84 -6.82
N ALA A 218 5.65 14.48 -5.72
CA ALA A 218 6.78 15.38 -5.71
C ALA A 218 8.15 14.67 -5.77
N ALA A 219 8.19 13.38 -5.41
CA ALA A 219 9.39 12.55 -5.42
C ALA A 219 9.62 11.79 -6.74
N SER A 220 8.63 11.77 -7.66
CA SER A 220 8.67 11.14 -8.99
C SER A 220 9.28 12.08 -10.01
#